data_afd060afd4bf801abbedd1b500654034
#
_entry.id   afd060afd4bf801abbedd1b500654034
#
_cell.length_a   1.000
_cell.length_b   1.000
_cell.length_c   1.000
_cell.angle_alpha   90.00
_cell.angle_beta   90.00
_cell.angle_gamma   90.00
#
_symmetry.space_group_name_H-M   'P 1'
#
loop_
_entity.id
_entity.type
_entity.pdbx_description
1 polymer ?
#
loop_
_entity_poly.entity_id
_entity_poly.type
_entity_poly.pdbx_seq_one_letter_code
_entity_poly.pdbx_strand_id
1 'polypeptide(L)'
;EIKSRIKLDDESLPYRDHTYDYWTKTTLEGNYSIKLRKKISSGEIEEIWNGDKEKEKLKVKYFGVGDLEVSNNDKLLGYSLDIKGSEYYTIFVRDIKSNEFVTREIEDTSGNILFSLDDKYIFYSKLDENHRARKIFRHQIGNSSKNDELIFEEKNEAFTVSIGLSSDEKYYFISTSDHNTSEQYFFDVDEEKPEPKLIQKRQKGIIYSVNSWDRFFYMHTNKDAEDFKIEK
;
A
#
# COMPACT_ATOMS: atom_id res chain seq x y z
N GLU A 1 25.24 13.16 -20.46
CA GLU A 1 25.62 11.73 -20.61
C GLU A 1 24.66 10.77 -19.85
N ILE A 2 24.27 11.06 -18.60
CA ILE A 2 23.32 10.22 -17.84
C ILE A 2 21.92 10.27 -18.46
N LYS A 3 21.43 11.47 -18.79
CA LYS A 3 20.10 11.64 -19.39
C LYS A 3 19.95 10.91 -20.74
N SER A 4 21.00 10.76 -21.52
CA SER A 4 20.92 10.05 -22.81
C SER A 4 20.77 8.53 -22.69
N ARG A 5 20.91 7.99 -21.47
CA ARG A 5 20.73 6.56 -21.16
C ARG A 5 19.34 6.23 -20.59
N ILE A 6 18.53 7.27 -20.32
CA ILE A 6 17.19 7.12 -19.76
C ILE A 6 16.21 7.20 -20.93
N LYS A 7 15.43 6.15 -21.13
CA LYS A 7 14.29 6.16 -22.03
C LYS A 7 13.14 6.93 -21.36
N LEU A 8 12.85 8.13 -21.83
CA LEU A 8 11.84 9.01 -21.25
C LEU A 8 10.41 8.65 -21.68
N ASP A 9 10.25 8.13 -22.89
CA ASP A 9 8.97 7.60 -23.38
C ASP A 9 9.01 6.07 -23.27
N ASP A 10 8.50 5.54 -22.18
CA ASP A 10 8.58 4.12 -21.85
C ASP A 10 7.30 3.60 -21.22
N GLU A 11 7.09 2.30 -21.35
CA GLU A 11 5.98 1.59 -20.74
C GLU A 11 6.50 0.38 -19.96
N SER A 12 5.95 0.14 -18.77
CA SER A 12 6.22 -1.08 -18.02
C SER A 12 5.56 -2.29 -18.70
N LEU A 13 6.05 -3.48 -18.39
CA LEU A 13 5.30 -4.70 -18.76
C LEU A 13 3.96 -4.69 -18.03
N PRO A 14 2.87 -5.10 -18.71
CA PRO A 14 1.58 -5.24 -18.06
C PRO A 14 1.59 -6.41 -17.07
N TYR A 15 0.94 -6.23 -15.93
CA TYR A 15 0.62 -7.31 -15.01
C TYR A 15 -0.88 -7.49 -14.93
N ARG A 16 -1.31 -8.74 -14.77
CA ARG A 16 -2.72 -9.09 -14.64
C ARG A 16 -3.16 -9.02 -13.20
N ASP A 17 -4.27 -8.34 -12.99
CA ASP A 17 -4.97 -8.35 -11.72
C ASP A 17 -6.47 -8.37 -11.98
N HIS A 18 -7.18 -9.30 -11.35
CA HIS A 18 -8.61 -9.55 -11.55
C HIS A 18 -9.07 -9.55 -13.01
N THR A 19 -9.78 -8.52 -13.43
CA THR A 19 -10.40 -8.46 -14.78
C THR A 19 -9.66 -7.56 -15.75
N TYR A 20 -8.52 -6.98 -15.34
CA TYR A 20 -7.70 -6.08 -16.14
C TYR A 20 -6.23 -6.48 -16.18
N ASP A 21 -5.54 -6.05 -17.24
CA ASP A 21 -4.10 -5.94 -17.29
C ASP A 21 -3.71 -4.48 -17.03
N TYR A 22 -2.81 -4.22 -16.09
CA TYR A 22 -2.37 -2.89 -15.65
C TYR A 22 -0.93 -2.63 -16.03
N TRP A 23 -0.59 -1.39 -16.41
CA TRP A 23 0.79 -0.94 -16.62
C TRP A 23 0.93 0.56 -16.41
N THR A 24 2.16 1.01 -16.35
CA THR A 24 2.50 2.43 -16.26
C THR A 24 3.22 2.89 -17.52
N LYS A 25 3.01 4.15 -17.86
CA LYS A 25 3.66 4.83 -18.97
C LYS A 25 4.28 6.13 -18.49
N THR A 26 5.43 6.47 -19.06
CA THR A 26 6.05 7.81 -18.97
C THR A 26 6.09 8.46 -20.33
N THR A 27 6.17 9.78 -20.40
CA THR A 27 6.22 10.54 -21.65
C THR A 27 7.39 11.51 -21.65
N LEU A 28 7.86 11.90 -22.81
CA LEU A 28 8.98 12.86 -22.97
C LEU A 28 8.74 14.20 -22.28
N GLU A 29 7.52 14.67 -22.28
CA GLU A 29 7.12 15.99 -21.76
C GLU A 29 6.58 15.91 -20.34
N GLY A 30 6.22 14.69 -19.86
CA GLY A 30 5.68 14.45 -18.53
C GLY A 30 6.78 14.30 -17.47
N ASN A 31 6.45 14.63 -16.24
CA ASN A 31 7.30 14.41 -15.06
C ASN A 31 6.77 13.29 -14.17
N TYR A 32 5.54 12.83 -14.41
CA TYR A 32 4.86 11.84 -13.60
C TYR A 32 4.31 10.69 -14.46
N SER A 33 4.10 9.55 -13.81
CA SER A 33 3.57 8.37 -14.49
C SER A 33 2.09 8.51 -14.81
N ILE A 34 1.71 7.80 -15.87
CA ILE A 34 0.34 7.54 -16.26
C ILE A 34 0.05 6.07 -15.95
N LYS A 35 -1.01 5.74 -15.21
CA LYS A 35 -1.46 4.35 -14.98
C LYS A 35 -2.60 4.04 -15.95
N LEU A 36 -2.40 2.97 -16.68
CA LEU A 36 -3.32 2.47 -17.71
C LEU A 36 -3.82 1.10 -17.30
N ARG A 37 -5.01 0.74 -17.77
CA ARG A 37 -5.50 -0.62 -17.67
C ARG A 37 -6.22 -1.03 -18.93
N LYS A 38 -6.19 -2.32 -19.22
CA LYS A 38 -6.86 -2.94 -20.37
C LYS A 38 -7.81 -4.01 -19.89
N LYS A 39 -9.08 -3.87 -20.20
CA LYS A 39 -10.09 -4.87 -19.87
C LYS A 39 -9.85 -6.17 -20.64
N ILE A 40 -9.67 -7.29 -19.95
CA ILE A 40 -9.34 -8.58 -20.57
C ILE A 40 -10.44 -9.03 -21.55
N SER A 41 -11.71 -8.85 -21.18
CA SER A 41 -12.84 -9.32 -21.98
C SER A 41 -13.10 -8.53 -23.26
N SER A 42 -12.84 -7.20 -23.28
CA SER A 42 -13.14 -6.32 -24.42
C SER A 42 -11.90 -5.83 -25.16
N GLY A 43 -10.74 -5.85 -24.51
CA GLY A 43 -9.52 -5.23 -25.02
C GLY A 43 -9.52 -3.69 -24.93
N GLU A 44 -10.53 -3.09 -24.32
CA GLU A 44 -10.63 -1.65 -24.12
C GLU A 44 -9.56 -1.15 -23.15
N ILE A 45 -8.87 -0.08 -23.54
CA ILE A 45 -7.81 0.54 -22.75
C ILE A 45 -8.33 1.87 -22.19
N GLU A 46 -8.08 2.10 -20.91
CA GLU A 46 -8.42 3.36 -20.25
C GLU A 46 -7.26 3.88 -19.37
N GLU A 47 -7.12 5.20 -19.32
CA GLU A 47 -6.25 5.93 -18.41
C GLU A 47 -7.00 6.12 -17.09
N ILE A 48 -6.48 5.52 -16.00
CA ILE A 48 -7.09 5.64 -14.68
C ILE A 48 -6.38 6.64 -13.78
N TRP A 49 -5.14 7.02 -14.15
CA TRP A 49 -4.33 8.03 -13.45
C TRP A 49 -3.41 8.74 -14.42
N ASN A 50 -3.22 10.03 -14.19
CA ASN A 50 -2.20 10.83 -14.89
C ASN A 50 -1.67 11.88 -13.91
N GLY A 51 -0.43 11.68 -13.45
CA GLY A 51 0.15 12.52 -12.40
C GLY A 51 0.37 13.97 -12.84
N ASP A 52 0.69 14.22 -14.11
CA ASP A 52 0.86 15.60 -14.62
C ASP A 52 -0.49 16.34 -14.62
N LYS A 53 -1.57 15.70 -15.07
CA LYS A 53 -2.92 16.27 -15.02
C LYS A 53 -3.39 16.54 -13.58
N GLU A 54 -3.08 15.64 -12.65
CA GLU A 54 -3.45 15.82 -11.24
C GLU A 54 -2.69 16.99 -10.62
N LYS A 55 -1.39 17.10 -10.86
CA LYS A 55 -0.58 18.24 -10.42
C LYS A 55 -1.10 19.57 -10.97
N GLU A 56 -1.44 19.61 -12.25
CA GLU A 56 -1.99 20.81 -12.91
C GLU A 56 -3.32 21.25 -12.27
N LYS A 57 -4.22 20.29 -12.00
CA LYS A 57 -5.50 20.57 -11.30
C LYS A 57 -5.29 21.16 -9.91
N LEU A 58 -4.32 20.63 -9.16
CA LEU A 58 -4.04 21.08 -7.79
C LEU A 58 -3.28 22.40 -7.72
N LYS A 59 -2.57 22.78 -8.79
CA LYS A 59 -1.76 24.01 -8.88
C LYS A 59 -0.70 24.14 -7.78
N VAL A 60 -0.10 23.03 -7.39
CA VAL A 60 0.88 22.96 -6.30
C VAL A 60 2.30 23.04 -6.81
N LYS A 61 3.22 23.59 -5.99
CA LYS A 61 4.64 23.69 -6.32
C LYS A 61 5.34 22.33 -6.22
N TYR A 62 5.07 21.61 -5.14
CA TYR A 62 5.57 20.25 -4.91
C TYR A 62 4.44 19.25 -5.13
N PHE A 63 4.77 18.09 -5.70
CA PHE A 63 3.81 17.03 -5.93
C PHE A 63 4.54 15.68 -5.87
N GLY A 64 4.39 14.99 -4.76
CA GLY A 64 4.88 13.64 -4.53
C GLY A 64 3.71 12.66 -4.55
N VAL A 65 3.84 11.59 -5.32
CA VAL A 65 2.89 10.47 -5.32
C VAL A 65 3.48 9.36 -4.46
N GLY A 66 2.75 8.93 -3.44
CA GLY A 66 3.16 7.83 -2.58
C GLY A 66 2.74 6.49 -3.18
N ASP A 67 1.44 6.23 -3.18
CA ASP A 67 0.87 4.96 -3.63
C ASP A 67 -0.28 5.15 -4.63
N LEU A 68 -0.55 4.12 -5.42
CA LEU A 68 -1.62 4.06 -6.41
C LEU A 68 -2.17 2.63 -6.45
N GLU A 69 -3.24 2.39 -5.71
CA GLU A 69 -3.89 1.09 -5.58
C GLU A 69 -5.29 1.07 -6.18
N VAL A 70 -5.64 -0.03 -6.83
CA VAL A 70 -6.99 -0.27 -7.35
C VAL A 70 -7.70 -1.27 -6.44
N SER A 71 -8.98 -1.03 -6.15
CA SER A 71 -9.79 -1.95 -5.35
C SER A 71 -10.01 -3.29 -6.07
N ASN A 72 -10.27 -4.36 -5.29
CA ASN A 72 -10.42 -5.72 -5.82
C ASN A 72 -11.57 -5.86 -6.85
N ASN A 73 -12.58 -5.01 -6.76
CA ASN A 73 -13.68 -4.98 -7.74
C ASN A 73 -13.40 -4.08 -8.96
N ASP A 74 -12.17 -3.60 -9.12
CA ASP A 74 -11.71 -2.73 -10.23
C ASP A 74 -12.44 -1.36 -10.35
N LYS A 75 -13.15 -0.89 -9.30
CA LYS A 75 -13.98 0.32 -9.38
C LYS A 75 -13.36 1.56 -8.73
N LEU A 76 -12.57 1.37 -7.69
CA LEU A 76 -12.00 2.47 -6.92
C LEU A 76 -10.51 2.60 -7.18
N LEU A 77 -10.03 3.83 -7.16
CA LEU A 77 -8.60 4.17 -7.13
C LEU A 77 -8.29 4.86 -5.82
N GLY A 78 -7.49 4.19 -4.98
CA GLY A 78 -6.83 4.78 -3.83
C GLY A 78 -5.50 5.38 -4.26
N TYR A 79 -5.19 6.58 -3.80
CA TYR A 79 -3.89 7.19 -4.04
C TYR A 79 -3.51 8.13 -2.92
N SER A 80 -2.21 8.33 -2.75
CA SER A 80 -1.69 9.21 -1.72
C SER A 80 -0.76 10.27 -2.30
N LEU A 81 -0.85 11.49 -1.76
CA LEU A 81 -0.09 12.64 -2.22
C LEU A 81 0.59 13.36 -1.06
N ASP A 82 1.84 13.74 -1.27
CA ASP A 82 2.49 14.84 -0.53
C ASP A 82 2.55 16.06 -1.45
N ILE A 83 1.87 17.13 -1.07
CA ILE A 83 1.86 18.39 -1.83
C ILE A 83 2.68 19.51 -1.17
N LYS A 84 3.37 19.18 -0.08
CA LYS A 84 4.18 20.11 0.73
C LYS A 84 5.68 19.80 0.68
N GLY A 85 6.05 18.57 0.32
CA GLY A 85 7.43 18.07 0.44
C GLY A 85 7.78 17.72 1.88
N SER A 86 6.81 17.27 2.65
CA SER A 86 6.92 16.96 4.06
C SER A 86 7.08 15.48 4.36
N GLU A 87 6.89 14.64 3.34
CA GLU A 87 6.81 13.17 3.46
C GLU A 87 5.64 12.67 4.34
N TYR A 88 4.73 13.58 4.74
CA TYR A 88 3.41 13.23 5.24
C TYR A 88 2.44 13.20 4.07
N TYR A 89 1.89 12.03 3.81
CA TYR A 89 0.98 11.82 2.70
C TYR A 89 -0.48 11.94 3.15
N THR A 90 -1.29 12.44 2.24
CA THR A 90 -2.76 12.44 2.37
C THR A 90 -3.33 11.40 1.42
N ILE A 91 -4.16 10.50 1.93
CA ILE A 91 -4.82 9.45 1.13
C ILE A 91 -6.17 9.97 0.64
N PHE A 92 -6.47 9.62 -0.60
CA PHE A 92 -7.74 9.86 -1.30
C PHE A 92 -8.23 8.56 -1.93
N VAL A 93 -9.54 8.38 -2.01
CA VAL A 93 -10.17 7.30 -2.78
C VAL A 93 -11.23 7.90 -3.68
N ARG A 94 -11.21 7.55 -4.97
CA ARG A 94 -12.21 7.98 -5.94
C ARG A 94 -12.77 6.82 -6.74
N ASP A 95 -13.99 6.95 -7.21
CA ASP A 95 -14.56 6.06 -8.22
C ASP A 95 -13.88 6.32 -9.58
N ILE A 96 -13.39 5.27 -10.23
CA ILE A 96 -12.61 5.38 -11.46
C ILE A 96 -13.48 5.92 -12.60
N LYS A 97 -14.75 5.51 -12.68
CA LYS A 97 -15.64 5.84 -13.78
C LYS A 97 -16.19 7.26 -13.67
N SER A 98 -16.70 7.65 -12.52
CA SER A 98 -17.27 8.99 -12.29
C SER A 98 -16.20 10.04 -11.96
N ASN A 99 -15.02 9.60 -11.53
CA ASN A 99 -13.94 10.43 -11.01
C ASN A 99 -14.34 11.24 -9.75
N GLU A 100 -15.40 10.83 -9.07
CA GLU A 100 -15.86 11.43 -7.83
C GLU A 100 -15.15 10.83 -6.62
N PHE A 101 -14.86 11.68 -5.64
CA PHE A 101 -14.26 11.22 -4.39
C PHE A 101 -15.29 10.46 -3.54
N VAL A 102 -14.92 9.26 -3.10
CA VAL A 102 -15.65 8.46 -2.11
C VAL A 102 -15.05 8.57 -0.72
N THR A 103 -13.74 8.84 -0.64
CA THR A 103 -13.04 9.22 0.60
C THR A 103 -12.10 10.38 0.30
N ARG A 104 -12.10 11.40 1.15
CA ARG A 104 -11.21 12.54 1.05
C ARG A 104 -10.37 12.69 2.31
N GLU A 105 -9.10 12.96 2.13
CA GLU A 105 -8.22 13.57 3.12
C GLU A 105 -8.03 12.75 4.41
N ILE A 106 -7.44 11.57 4.27
CA ILE A 106 -6.84 10.90 5.42
C ILE A 106 -5.41 11.41 5.52
N GLU A 107 -5.18 12.31 6.45
CA GLU A 107 -3.90 13.04 6.60
C GLU A 107 -2.89 12.29 7.49
N ASP A 108 -1.64 12.75 7.43
CA ASP A 108 -0.50 12.31 8.25
C ASP A 108 -0.18 10.82 8.08
N THR A 109 -0.34 10.29 6.88
CA THR A 109 -0.08 8.87 6.59
C THR A 109 1.33 8.65 6.02
N SER A 110 1.80 7.40 6.04
CA SER A 110 3.03 7.00 5.34
C SER A 110 2.87 6.94 3.81
N GLY A 111 1.65 7.07 3.32
CA GLY A 111 1.31 6.99 1.91
C GLY A 111 0.85 5.62 1.43
N ASN A 112 1.13 4.53 2.14
CA ASN A 112 0.73 3.19 1.73
C ASN A 112 -0.76 2.95 1.93
N ILE A 113 -1.37 2.26 0.98
CA ILE A 113 -2.80 1.93 0.95
C ILE A 113 -2.96 0.43 0.73
N LEU A 114 -3.83 -0.21 1.49
CA LEU A 114 -4.24 -1.60 1.28
C LEU A 114 -5.76 -1.68 1.34
N PHE A 115 -6.41 -2.02 0.24
CA PHE A 115 -7.85 -2.31 0.25
C PHE A 115 -8.15 -3.62 0.98
N SER A 116 -9.26 -3.64 1.72
CA SER A 116 -9.82 -4.92 2.18
C SER A 116 -10.36 -5.71 0.99
N LEU A 117 -10.35 -7.05 1.07
CA LEU A 117 -10.82 -7.90 -0.04
C LEU A 117 -12.28 -7.66 -0.42
N ASP A 118 -13.11 -7.19 0.51
CA ASP A 118 -14.51 -6.83 0.28
C ASP A 118 -14.72 -5.38 -0.18
N ASP A 119 -13.62 -4.63 -0.39
CA ASP A 119 -13.60 -3.22 -0.80
C ASP A 119 -14.38 -2.25 0.11
N LYS A 120 -14.67 -2.65 1.35
CA LYS A 120 -15.35 -1.76 2.30
C LYS A 120 -14.39 -0.88 3.08
N TYR A 121 -13.15 -1.31 3.21
CA TYR A 121 -12.14 -0.64 4.04
C TYR A 121 -10.84 -0.44 3.28
N ILE A 122 -10.06 0.53 3.74
CA ILE A 122 -8.63 0.60 3.50
C ILE A 122 -7.88 0.52 4.82
N PHE A 123 -6.73 -0.15 4.78
CA PHE A 123 -5.75 -0.13 5.86
C PHE A 123 -4.62 0.82 5.48
N TYR A 124 -4.12 1.55 6.45
CA TYR A 124 -3.02 2.48 6.27
C TYR A 124 -2.23 2.66 7.56
N SER A 125 -1.00 3.14 7.45
CA SER A 125 -0.22 3.53 8.63
C SER A 125 -0.17 5.05 8.78
N LYS A 126 -0.28 5.51 10.03
CA LYS A 126 -0.18 6.91 10.39
C LYS A 126 1.19 7.23 10.95
N LEU A 127 1.78 8.34 10.47
CA LEU A 127 3.05 8.85 10.95
C LEU A 127 2.86 9.64 12.24
N ASP A 128 3.82 9.53 13.14
CA ASP A 128 3.95 10.41 14.30
C ASP A 128 4.81 11.65 13.97
N GLU A 129 5.04 12.50 14.97
CA GLU A 129 5.84 13.73 14.85
C GLU A 129 7.31 13.51 14.46
N ASN A 130 7.81 12.28 14.61
CA ASN A 130 9.16 11.85 14.23
C ASN A 130 9.19 11.15 12.87
N HIS A 131 8.15 11.25 12.05
CA HIS A 131 7.97 10.52 10.79
C HIS A 131 8.04 8.99 10.94
N ARG A 132 7.57 8.47 12.09
CA ARG A 132 7.55 7.04 12.33
C ARG A 132 6.15 6.47 12.16
N ALA A 133 6.01 5.49 11.27
CA ALA A 133 4.79 4.71 11.14
C ALA A 133 4.72 3.70 12.29
N ARG A 134 3.93 3.99 13.33
CA ARG A 134 3.78 3.11 14.50
C ARG A 134 2.36 2.60 14.73
N LYS A 135 1.41 3.07 13.92
CA LYS A 135 0.00 2.73 14.08
C LYS A 135 -0.59 2.29 12.76
N ILE A 136 -1.35 1.19 12.79
CA ILE A 136 -2.18 0.75 11.67
C ILE A 136 -3.63 1.10 11.98
N PHE A 137 -4.27 1.77 11.04
CA PHE A 137 -5.68 2.12 11.09
C PHE A 137 -6.47 1.42 10.00
N ARG A 138 -7.76 1.23 10.26
CA ARG A 138 -8.75 0.79 9.29
C ARG A 138 -9.76 1.92 9.07
N HIS A 139 -9.89 2.38 7.84
CA HIS A 139 -10.86 3.38 7.41
C HIS A 139 -12.00 2.74 6.65
N GLN A 140 -13.23 2.98 7.04
CA GLN A 140 -14.40 2.58 6.26
C GLN A 140 -14.60 3.58 5.11
N ILE A 141 -14.52 3.10 3.87
CA ILE A 141 -14.63 3.91 2.67
C ILE A 141 -15.99 4.63 2.65
N GLY A 142 -15.95 5.93 2.37
CA GLY A 142 -17.11 6.81 2.38
C GLY A 142 -17.44 7.47 3.72
N ASN A 143 -16.75 7.10 4.79
CA ASN A 143 -16.94 7.69 6.11
C ASN A 143 -15.92 8.83 6.39
N SER A 144 -16.02 9.44 7.55
CA SER A 144 -15.04 10.40 8.04
C SER A 144 -13.86 9.69 8.67
N SER A 145 -12.63 10.10 8.32
CA SER A 145 -11.39 9.57 8.91
C SER A 145 -11.26 9.82 10.43
N LYS A 146 -12.11 10.66 11.01
CA LYS A 146 -12.19 10.85 12.47
C LYS A 146 -12.72 9.63 13.22
N ASN A 147 -13.39 8.73 12.50
CA ASN A 147 -13.97 7.50 13.06
C ASN A 147 -13.11 6.26 12.75
N ASP A 148 -11.91 6.45 12.24
CA ASP A 148 -11.05 5.34 11.85
C ASP A 148 -10.63 4.52 13.06
N GLU A 149 -10.64 3.20 12.87
CA GLU A 149 -10.36 2.23 13.91
C GLU A 149 -8.85 1.97 14.02
N LEU A 150 -8.30 2.12 15.22
CA LEU A 150 -6.92 1.71 15.50
C LEU A 150 -6.86 0.18 15.62
N ILE A 151 -6.16 -0.47 14.70
CA ILE A 151 -5.99 -1.93 14.66
C ILE A 151 -4.75 -2.38 15.44
N PHE A 152 -3.66 -1.62 15.30
CA PHE A 152 -2.40 -1.98 15.94
C PHE A 152 -1.57 -0.76 16.31
N GLU A 153 -0.87 -0.82 17.44
CA GLU A 153 0.10 0.19 17.87
C GLU A 153 1.40 -0.45 18.35
N GLU A 154 2.50 -0.12 17.70
CA GLU A 154 3.86 -0.43 18.18
C GLU A 154 4.30 0.63 19.18
N LYS A 155 4.61 0.18 20.41
CA LYS A 155 4.99 1.08 21.51
C LYS A 155 6.48 1.40 21.55
N ASN A 156 7.30 0.57 20.92
CA ASN A 156 8.74 0.79 20.85
C ASN A 156 9.07 1.76 19.71
N GLU A 157 9.60 2.93 20.04
CA GLU A 157 9.92 3.99 19.09
C GLU A 157 10.99 3.64 18.07
N ALA A 158 11.79 2.61 18.30
CA ALA A 158 12.78 2.12 17.35
C ALA A 158 12.16 1.33 16.18
N PHE A 159 10.91 0.88 16.34
CA PHE A 159 10.23 0.03 15.37
C PHE A 159 9.22 0.81 14.53
N THR A 160 9.06 0.40 13.28
CA THR A 160 8.00 0.88 12.38
C THR A 160 7.07 -0.28 12.02
N VAL A 161 5.85 0.05 11.60
CA VAL A 161 4.82 -0.92 11.23
C VAL A 161 4.40 -0.80 9.78
N SER A 162 4.04 -1.93 9.20
CA SER A 162 3.36 -2.02 7.91
C SER A 162 2.29 -3.12 7.95
N ILE A 163 1.38 -3.09 6.99
CA ILE A 163 0.36 -4.12 6.82
C ILE A 163 0.36 -4.61 5.38
N GLY A 164 0.10 -5.89 5.17
CA GLY A 164 0.00 -6.52 3.86
C GLY A 164 -0.94 -7.71 3.87
N LEU A 165 -1.31 -8.19 2.69
CA LEU A 165 -2.14 -9.35 2.47
C LEU A 165 -1.27 -10.59 2.25
N SER A 166 -1.70 -11.76 2.73
CA SER A 166 -1.05 -13.03 2.44
C SER A 166 -1.21 -13.43 0.97
N SER A 167 -0.28 -14.25 0.45
CA SER A 167 -0.32 -14.70 -0.95
C SER A 167 -1.55 -15.57 -1.30
N ASP A 168 -2.18 -16.20 -0.31
CA ASP A 168 -3.41 -16.95 -0.47
C ASP A 168 -4.67 -16.18 -0.06
N GLU A 169 -4.52 -14.87 0.19
CA GLU A 169 -5.59 -13.91 0.51
C GLU A 169 -6.46 -14.32 1.72
N LYS A 170 -5.89 -15.03 2.69
CA LYS A 170 -6.61 -15.48 3.89
C LYS A 170 -6.35 -14.64 5.12
N TYR A 171 -5.19 -13.97 5.15
CA TYR A 171 -4.72 -13.23 6.32
C TYR A 171 -4.17 -11.87 5.95
N TYR A 172 -4.41 -10.88 6.82
CA TYR A 172 -3.60 -9.69 6.87
C TYR A 172 -2.43 -9.91 7.83
N PHE A 173 -1.23 -9.52 7.41
CA PHE A 173 -0.04 -9.54 8.24
C PHE A 173 0.35 -8.11 8.61
N ILE A 174 0.50 -7.86 9.91
CA ILE A 174 1.14 -6.65 10.43
C ILE A 174 2.58 -6.98 10.74
N SER A 175 3.50 -6.29 10.09
CA SER A 175 4.94 -6.43 10.33
C SER A 175 5.43 -5.25 11.13
N THR A 176 6.21 -5.51 12.18
CA THR A 176 6.91 -4.47 12.94
C THR A 176 8.40 -4.80 12.99
N SER A 177 9.25 -3.83 12.69
CA SER A 177 10.70 -4.05 12.59
C SER A 177 11.52 -2.80 12.85
N ASP A 178 12.74 -3.04 13.31
CA ASP A 178 13.87 -2.12 13.22
C ASP A 178 14.88 -2.63 12.17
N HIS A 179 16.16 -2.21 12.24
CA HIS A 179 17.18 -2.61 11.26
C HIS A 179 17.55 -4.10 11.26
N ASN A 180 17.40 -4.79 12.38
CA ASN A 180 17.90 -6.14 12.56
C ASN A 180 16.99 -7.07 13.36
N THR A 181 15.78 -6.63 13.66
CA THR A 181 14.83 -7.39 14.47
C THR A 181 13.43 -7.18 13.91
N SER A 182 12.67 -8.24 13.75
CA SER A 182 11.27 -8.16 13.30
C SER A 182 10.32 -8.96 14.19
N GLU A 183 9.05 -8.63 14.09
CA GLU A 183 7.93 -9.33 14.70
C GLU A 183 6.71 -9.19 13.80
N GLN A 184 5.91 -10.24 13.69
CA GLN A 184 4.69 -10.19 12.89
C GLN A 184 3.47 -10.68 13.65
N TYR A 185 2.35 -10.07 13.30
CA TYR A 185 1.03 -10.41 13.76
C TYR A 185 0.15 -10.71 12.55
N PHE A 186 -0.94 -11.43 12.77
CA PHE A 186 -1.92 -11.73 11.72
C PHE A 186 -3.35 -11.68 12.26
N PHE A 187 -4.29 -11.49 11.37
CA PHE A 187 -5.72 -11.68 11.60
C PHE A 187 -6.39 -12.15 10.30
N ASP A 188 -7.52 -12.80 10.41
CA ASP A 188 -8.25 -13.34 9.26
C ASP A 188 -8.87 -12.21 8.43
N VAL A 189 -8.94 -12.37 7.10
CA VAL A 189 -9.50 -11.35 6.19
C VAL A 189 -10.99 -11.08 6.44
N ASP A 190 -11.72 -12.09 6.94
CA ASP A 190 -13.15 -12.03 7.23
C ASP A 190 -13.47 -11.54 8.66
N GLU A 191 -12.46 -11.18 9.45
CA GLU A 191 -12.64 -10.78 10.84
C GLU A 191 -13.25 -9.37 10.92
N GLU A 192 -14.52 -9.28 11.34
CA GLU A 192 -15.24 -7.99 11.44
C GLU A 192 -14.58 -7.02 12.40
N LYS A 193 -14.00 -7.55 13.49
CA LYS A 193 -13.22 -6.81 14.49
C LYS A 193 -11.84 -7.40 14.56
N PRO A 194 -10.89 -6.87 13.76
CA PRO A 194 -9.53 -7.40 13.71
C PRO A 194 -8.84 -7.42 15.08
N GLU A 195 -8.43 -8.60 15.51
CA GLU A 195 -7.62 -8.79 16.72
C GLU A 195 -6.27 -9.39 16.33
N PRO A 196 -5.23 -8.58 16.11
CA PRO A 196 -3.93 -9.06 15.67
C PRO A 196 -3.31 -10.07 16.64
N LYS A 197 -3.08 -11.30 16.16
CA LYS A 197 -2.49 -12.41 16.90
C LYS A 197 -0.99 -12.48 16.60
N LEU A 198 -0.17 -12.52 17.65
CA LEU A 198 1.28 -12.64 17.51
C LEU A 198 1.67 -13.99 16.90
N ILE A 199 2.53 -13.98 15.88
CA ILE A 199 3.08 -15.20 15.29
C ILE A 199 4.23 -15.72 16.16
N GLN A 200 5.28 -14.94 16.29
CA GLN A 200 6.43 -15.28 17.11
C GLN A 200 6.99 -14.01 17.77
N LYS A 201 7.28 -14.09 19.07
CA LYS A 201 7.88 -12.96 19.81
C LYS A 201 9.26 -12.63 19.25
N ARG A 202 9.51 -11.33 19.04
CA ARG A 202 10.80 -10.82 18.56
C ARG A 202 11.97 -11.22 19.46
N GLN A 203 13.09 -11.48 18.83
CA GLN A 203 14.38 -11.73 19.48
C GLN A 203 15.42 -10.82 18.84
N LYS A 204 16.21 -10.13 19.64
CA LYS A 204 17.22 -9.18 19.12
C LYS A 204 18.16 -9.87 18.13
N GLY A 205 18.31 -9.28 16.95
CA GLY A 205 19.15 -9.81 15.87
C GLY A 205 18.46 -10.88 15.00
N ILE A 206 17.21 -11.24 15.32
CA ILE A 206 16.42 -12.17 14.49
C ILE A 206 15.43 -11.39 13.65
N ILE A 207 15.57 -11.59 12.34
CA ILE A 207 14.63 -11.08 11.33
C ILE A 207 13.81 -12.27 10.82
N TYR A 208 12.51 -12.09 10.72
CA TYR A 208 11.65 -13.03 10.03
C TYR A 208 10.51 -12.33 9.31
N SER A 209 10.02 -12.96 8.26
CA SER A 209 8.78 -12.63 7.58
C SER A 209 7.99 -13.91 7.33
N VAL A 210 6.67 -13.80 7.39
CA VAL A 210 5.76 -14.95 7.21
C VAL A 210 4.82 -14.68 6.06
N ASN A 211 4.55 -15.72 5.30
CA ASN A 211 3.47 -15.75 4.32
C ASN A 211 2.63 -17.00 4.50
N SER A 212 1.41 -16.98 3.99
CA SER A 212 0.47 -18.10 4.07
C SER A 212 0.28 -18.75 2.70
N TRP A 213 0.27 -20.10 2.69
CA TRP A 213 -0.10 -20.91 1.54
C TRP A 213 -0.59 -22.29 1.98
N ASP A 214 -1.68 -22.74 1.42
CA ASP A 214 -2.24 -24.10 1.63
C ASP A 214 -2.32 -24.52 3.11
N ARG A 215 -2.90 -23.67 3.94
CA ARG A 215 -3.12 -23.88 5.39
C ARG A 215 -1.87 -23.84 6.27
N PHE A 216 -0.73 -23.42 5.74
CA PHE A 216 0.50 -23.32 6.50
C PHE A 216 1.07 -21.91 6.43
N PHE A 217 1.75 -21.54 7.49
CA PHE A 217 2.62 -20.38 7.52
C PHE A 217 4.03 -20.80 7.15
N TYR A 218 4.64 -20.09 6.23
CA TYR A 218 6.02 -20.24 5.82
C TYR A 218 6.81 -19.03 6.31
N MET A 219 7.76 -19.29 7.21
CA MET A 219 8.58 -18.26 7.83
C MET A 219 9.95 -18.23 7.17
N HIS A 220 10.32 -17.13 6.57
CA HIS A 220 11.68 -16.85 6.11
C HIS A 220 12.43 -16.14 7.22
N THR A 221 13.53 -16.70 7.74
CA THR A 221 14.20 -16.20 8.93
C THR A 221 15.70 -16.44 8.93
N ASN A 222 16.46 -15.56 9.60
CA ASN A 222 17.89 -15.77 9.87
C ASN A 222 18.16 -16.49 11.21
N LYS A 223 17.14 -16.99 11.90
CA LYS A 223 17.32 -17.74 13.14
C LYS A 223 18.08 -19.04 12.87
N ASP A 224 19.24 -19.21 13.51
CA ASP A 224 20.14 -20.36 13.31
C ASP A 224 20.50 -20.62 11.82
N ALA A 225 20.53 -19.55 11.00
CA ALA A 225 20.86 -19.59 9.58
C ALA A 225 21.31 -18.22 9.08
N GLU A 226 22.63 -18.02 8.93
CA GLU A 226 23.21 -16.72 8.53
C GLU A 226 22.65 -16.20 7.20
N ASP A 227 22.46 -17.09 6.23
CA ASP A 227 21.92 -16.78 4.88
C ASP A 227 20.41 -17.01 4.77
N PHE A 228 19.71 -17.01 5.91
CA PHE A 228 18.28 -17.29 6.03
C PHE A 228 17.87 -18.73 5.66
N LYS A 229 16.72 -19.13 6.13
CA LYS A 229 16.05 -20.41 5.84
C LYS A 229 14.54 -20.20 5.80
N ILE A 230 13.82 -21.17 5.25
CA ILE A 230 12.38 -21.25 5.32
C ILE A 230 11.99 -22.34 6.32
N GLU A 231 11.14 -21.98 7.26
CA GLU A 231 10.49 -22.90 8.21
C GLU A 231 8.98 -22.95 7.92
N LYS A 232 8.36 -24.09 8.26
CA LYS A 232 6.93 -24.32 8.08
C LYS A 232 6.27 -24.59 9.42
#